data_f1c6aeab7cc33cc07f0ce43de91950b8
#
_entry.id   f1c6aeab7cc33cc07f0ce43de91950b8
#
_cell.length_a   1.000
_cell.length_b   1.000
_cell.length_c   1.000
_cell.angle_alpha   90.00
_cell.angle_beta   90.00
_cell.angle_gamma   90.00
#
_symmetry.space_group_name_H-M   'P 1'
#
loop_
_entity.id
_entity.type
_entity.pdbx_description
1 polymer ?
#
loop_
_entity_poly.entity_id
_entity_poly.type
_entity_poly.pdbx_seq_one_letter_code
_entity_poly.pdbx_strand_id
1 'polypeptide(L)'
;THKGVLTGSALTDVKITVAAGRAHNKHTEGGDFRQATYRAVRQGLMQAESVLLEPFYEFELKLDRQYIGRAMTDLERMGAVFTINDTGEEVLVTGCGPVSSLANYQAELTAYTRGTGRINLRMSGYRPCHNTEEVIEKIGYDVTRDIRNTPDSVFCAHGSGFTVSWDELSEYAHVDSVLNPPKTSDINEPMTSKQAARTVSEEWIGTDEVDRILAETYFSNSRGDNERRKLSKRKSSDQLG
;
A
#
# COMPACT_ATOMS: atom_id res chain seq x y z
N THR A 1 2.70 6.94 5.37
CA THR A 1 2.35 5.72 4.62
C THR A 1 2.55 4.51 5.51
N HIS A 2 1.58 3.60 5.50
CA HIS A 2 1.71 2.33 6.19
C HIS A 2 2.72 1.42 5.48
N LYS A 3 3.41 0.60 6.24
CA LYS A 3 4.27 -0.46 5.69
C LYS A 3 3.43 -1.64 5.23
N GLY A 4 3.76 -2.25 4.10
CA GLY A 4 3.21 -3.52 3.68
C GLY A 4 3.60 -4.66 4.62
N VAL A 5 2.79 -5.71 4.68
CA VAL A 5 2.98 -6.82 5.61
C VAL A 5 3.97 -7.87 5.12
N LEU A 6 4.26 -7.92 3.81
CA LEU A 6 5.17 -8.90 3.22
C LEU A 6 6.65 -8.55 3.42
N THR A 7 7.02 -7.29 3.23
CA THR A 7 8.43 -6.86 3.17
C THR A 7 8.72 -5.59 3.97
N GLY A 8 7.70 -4.99 4.60
CA GLY A 8 7.84 -3.69 5.24
C GLY A 8 7.99 -2.51 4.26
N SER A 9 7.88 -2.75 2.96
CA SER A 9 7.90 -1.70 1.92
C SER A 9 6.69 -0.78 2.02
N ALA A 10 6.77 0.39 1.41
CA ALA A 10 5.65 1.34 1.41
C ALA A 10 4.42 0.75 0.71
N LEU A 11 3.26 0.88 1.36
CA LEU A 11 1.98 0.42 0.81
C LEU A 11 1.51 1.37 -0.29
N THR A 12 0.97 0.82 -1.38
CA THR A 12 0.34 1.53 -2.50
C THR A 12 -0.93 0.83 -2.97
N ASP A 13 -1.72 1.48 -3.80
CA ASP A 13 -2.92 0.94 -4.46
C ASP A 13 -3.96 0.36 -3.48
N VAL A 14 -4.12 1.01 -2.32
CA VAL A 14 -5.05 0.61 -1.27
C VAL A 14 -6.09 1.70 -1.05
N LYS A 15 -7.35 1.28 -0.97
CA LYS A 15 -8.47 2.10 -0.53
C LYS A 15 -8.83 1.73 0.90
N ILE A 16 -8.66 2.67 1.83
CA ILE A 16 -9.05 2.51 3.23
C ILE A 16 -10.31 3.35 3.45
N THR A 17 -11.38 2.71 3.91
CA THR A 17 -12.65 3.37 4.20
C THR A 17 -12.96 3.23 5.69
N VAL A 18 -13.12 4.35 6.38
CA VAL A 18 -13.63 4.37 7.74
C VAL A 18 -15.14 4.24 7.67
N ALA A 19 -15.67 3.08 8.05
CA ALA A 19 -17.11 2.80 8.00
C ALA A 19 -17.83 3.24 9.27
N ALA A 20 -17.20 3.04 10.44
CA ALA A 20 -17.76 3.40 11.72
C ALA A 20 -16.65 3.60 12.77
N GLY A 21 -16.98 4.32 13.84
CA GLY A 21 -16.12 4.46 15.01
C GLY A 21 -16.98 4.75 16.24
N ARG A 22 -16.56 4.23 17.38
CA ARG A 22 -17.28 4.44 18.66
C ARG A 22 -16.32 4.97 19.72
N ALA A 23 -16.72 6.04 20.39
CA ALA A 23 -16.01 6.61 21.51
C ALA A 23 -16.73 6.27 22.83
N HIS A 24 -15.97 6.15 23.91
CA HIS A 24 -16.53 6.13 25.27
C HIS A 24 -16.35 7.51 25.93
N ASN A 25 -17.46 8.17 26.27
CA ASN A 25 -17.48 9.56 26.68
C ASN A 25 -16.56 9.91 27.89
N LYS A 26 -16.21 8.92 28.72
CA LYS A 26 -15.39 9.15 29.93
C LYS A 26 -13.96 8.66 29.82
N HIS A 27 -13.65 7.79 28.80
CA HIS A 27 -12.40 7.05 28.77
C HIS A 27 -11.69 7.14 27.43
N THR A 28 -12.23 7.86 26.43
CA THR A 28 -11.60 8.03 25.11
C THR A 28 -10.91 9.37 25.05
N GLU A 29 -9.61 9.35 24.82
CA GLU A 29 -8.78 10.52 24.60
C GLU A 29 -8.34 10.62 23.11
N GLY A 30 -7.87 11.80 22.67
CA GLY A 30 -7.53 12.02 21.27
C GLY A 30 -6.45 11.08 20.70
N GLY A 31 -5.61 10.50 21.56
CA GLY A 31 -4.61 9.48 21.18
C GLY A 31 -5.21 8.12 20.84
N ASP A 32 -6.35 7.77 21.45
CA ASP A 32 -6.95 6.44 21.32
C ASP A 32 -7.50 6.20 19.92
N PHE A 33 -8.16 7.20 19.33
CA PHE A 33 -8.61 7.11 17.94
C PHE A 33 -7.46 6.86 16.96
N ARG A 34 -6.32 7.53 17.18
CA ARG A 34 -5.13 7.32 16.33
C ARG A 34 -4.63 5.90 16.47
N GLN A 35 -4.50 5.39 17.68
CA GLN A 35 -4.05 4.03 17.93
C GLN A 35 -5.04 3.00 17.39
N ALA A 36 -6.32 3.17 17.60
CA ALA A 36 -7.37 2.29 17.08
C ALA A 36 -7.33 2.23 15.55
N THR A 37 -7.20 3.38 14.89
CA THR A 37 -7.10 3.46 13.43
C THR A 37 -5.86 2.76 12.90
N TYR A 38 -4.69 3.01 13.51
CA TYR A 38 -3.44 2.34 13.08
C TYR A 38 -3.56 0.82 13.20
N ARG A 39 -4.09 0.32 14.29
CA ARG A 39 -4.24 -1.12 14.53
C ARG A 39 -5.28 -1.74 13.62
N ALA A 40 -6.42 -1.07 13.40
CA ALA A 40 -7.45 -1.54 12.47
C ALA A 40 -6.91 -1.65 11.04
N VAL A 41 -6.14 -0.66 10.57
CA VAL A 41 -5.49 -0.73 9.25
C VAL A 41 -4.49 -1.87 9.20
N ARG A 42 -3.66 -2.04 10.23
CA ARG A 42 -2.66 -3.13 10.28
C ARG A 42 -3.32 -4.50 10.27
N GLN A 43 -4.36 -4.68 11.07
CA GLN A 43 -5.15 -5.92 11.09
C GLN A 43 -5.79 -6.19 9.72
N GLY A 44 -6.41 -5.18 9.09
CA GLY A 44 -6.98 -5.32 7.76
C GLY A 44 -5.94 -5.74 6.71
N LEU A 45 -4.71 -5.22 6.79
CA LEU A 45 -3.62 -5.62 5.92
C LEU A 45 -3.14 -7.06 6.15
N MET A 46 -3.21 -7.57 7.40
CA MET A 46 -2.90 -8.97 7.70
C MET A 46 -3.93 -9.94 7.11
N GLN A 47 -5.19 -9.50 7.03
CA GLN A 47 -6.30 -10.30 6.48
C GLN A 47 -6.46 -10.15 4.97
N ALA A 48 -5.93 -9.07 4.40
CA ALA A 48 -5.99 -8.81 2.97
C ALA A 48 -4.94 -9.61 2.20
N GLU A 49 -5.28 -9.97 0.97
CA GLU A 49 -4.33 -10.54 0.03
C GLU A 49 -3.39 -9.45 -0.48
N SER A 50 -2.16 -9.44 0.05
CA SER A 50 -1.13 -8.48 -0.34
C SER A 50 -0.31 -8.99 -1.51
N VAL A 51 -0.05 -8.13 -2.49
CA VAL A 51 0.79 -8.42 -3.65
C VAL A 51 2.04 -7.56 -3.59
N LEU A 52 3.21 -8.19 -3.71
CA LEU A 52 4.47 -7.46 -3.84
C LEU A 52 4.59 -6.92 -5.26
N LEU A 53 4.89 -5.62 -5.37
CA LEU A 53 5.12 -4.96 -6.66
C LEU A 53 6.60 -4.68 -6.83
N GLU A 54 7.07 -4.82 -8.07
CA GLU A 54 8.41 -4.40 -8.48
C GLU A 54 8.37 -3.41 -9.65
N PRO A 55 9.36 -2.52 -9.77
CA PRO A 55 9.44 -1.58 -10.87
C PRO A 55 9.81 -2.29 -12.18
N PHE A 56 9.24 -1.82 -13.28
CA PHE A 56 9.50 -2.32 -14.63
C PHE A 56 10.05 -1.22 -15.53
N TYR A 57 10.94 -1.62 -16.45
CA TYR A 57 11.33 -0.83 -17.59
C TYR A 57 10.55 -1.26 -18.83
N GLU A 58 10.14 -0.30 -19.65
CA GLU A 58 10.02 -0.47 -21.08
C GLU A 58 11.39 -0.29 -21.71
N PHE A 59 11.71 -1.13 -22.68
CA PHE A 59 12.99 -1.04 -23.36
C PHE A 59 12.86 -1.08 -24.88
N GLU A 60 13.81 -0.45 -25.52
CA GLU A 60 14.06 -0.49 -26.94
C GLU A 60 15.52 -0.90 -27.16
N LEU A 61 15.74 -2.12 -27.66
CA LEU A 61 17.05 -2.71 -27.90
C LEU A 61 17.32 -2.76 -29.39
N LYS A 62 18.45 -2.17 -29.84
CA LYS A 62 18.95 -2.19 -31.23
C LYS A 62 20.26 -2.95 -31.27
N LEU A 63 20.36 -3.92 -32.17
CA LEU A 63 21.56 -4.72 -32.32
C LEU A 63 21.61 -5.35 -33.74
N ASP A 64 22.83 -5.80 -34.13
CA ASP A 64 23.04 -6.53 -35.38
C ASP A 64 22.39 -7.90 -35.29
N ARG A 65 21.84 -8.38 -36.39
CA ARG A 65 21.12 -9.65 -36.51
C ARG A 65 21.89 -10.86 -35.96
N GLN A 66 23.23 -10.88 -36.11
CA GLN A 66 24.06 -11.97 -35.62
C GLN A 66 24.00 -12.17 -34.08
N TYR A 67 23.62 -11.15 -33.31
CA TYR A 67 23.56 -11.21 -31.84
C TYR A 67 22.16 -11.48 -31.27
N ILE A 68 21.13 -11.54 -32.13
CA ILE A 68 19.74 -11.64 -31.70
C ILE A 68 19.48 -12.89 -30.83
N GLY A 69 20.04 -14.05 -31.22
CA GLY A 69 19.82 -15.29 -30.45
C GLY A 69 20.30 -15.19 -29.00
N ARG A 70 21.46 -14.56 -28.79
CA ARG A 70 21.96 -14.32 -27.43
C ARG A 70 21.08 -13.31 -26.67
N ALA A 71 20.72 -12.20 -27.30
CA ALA A 71 19.86 -11.19 -26.68
C ALA A 71 18.51 -11.78 -26.27
N MET A 72 17.90 -12.64 -27.09
CA MET A 72 16.65 -13.32 -26.74
C MET A 72 16.80 -14.18 -25.48
N THR A 73 17.84 -15.03 -25.45
CA THR A 73 18.11 -15.87 -24.26
C THR A 73 18.36 -15.05 -23.01
N ASP A 74 19.09 -13.95 -23.13
CA ASP A 74 19.35 -13.05 -22.00
C ASP A 74 18.05 -12.38 -21.51
N LEU A 75 17.21 -11.86 -22.41
CA LEU A 75 15.93 -11.21 -22.09
C LEU A 75 14.92 -12.20 -21.48
N GLU A 76 14.85 -13.42 -21.99
CA GLU A 76 14.02 -14.49 -21.43
C GLU A 76 14.46 -14.84 -19.99
N ARG A 77 15.76 -15.03 -19.79
CA ARG A 77 16.34 -15.26 -18.45
C ARG A 77 16.05 -14.12 -17.47
N MET A 78 16.00 -12.90 -17.96
CA MET A 78 15.69 -11.69 -17.19
C MET A 78 14.18 -11.50 -16.92
N GLY A 79 13.32 -12.40 -17.38
CA GLY A 79 11.87 -12.29 -17.21
C GLY A 79 11.23 -11.18 -18.03
N ALA A 80 11.86 -10.77 -19.12
CA ALA A 80 11.32 -9.75 -20.02
C ALA A 80 10.30 -10.33 -20.99
N VAL A 81 9.27 -9.56 -21.31
CA VAL A 81 8.31 -9.83 -22.39
C VAL A 81 8.62 -8.88 -23.52
N PHE A 82 8.85 -9.43 -24.73
CA PHE A 82 9.32 -8.62 -25.85
C PHE A 82 8.78 -9.07 -27.21
N THR A 83 8.88 -8.17 -28.17
CA THR A 83 8.59 -8.38 -29.58
C THR A 83 9.81 -8.00 -30.43
N ILE A 84 10.01 -8.69 -31.55
CA ILE A 84 11.14 -8.49 -32.44
C ILE A 84 10.65 -7.93 -33.75
N ASN A 85 11.24 -6.82 -34.18
CA ASN A 85 11.03 -6.21 -35.48
C ASN A 85 12.37 -6.31 -36.27
N ASP A 86 12.41 -7.23 -37.24
CA ASP A 86 13.57 -7.46 -38.08
C ASP A 86 13.47 -6.54 -39.30
N THR A 87 14.41 -5.62 -39.46
CA THR A 87 14.50 -4.69 -40.57
C THR A 87 15.56 -5.05 -41.58
N GLY A 88 16.19 -6.23 -41.43
CA GLY A 88 17.20 -6.80 -42.35
C GLY A 88 18.61 -6.82 -41.77
N GLU A 89 19.33 -5.70 -41.73
CA GLU A 89 20.67 -5.62 -41.14
C GLU A 89 20.67 -5.40 -39.64
N GLU A 90 19.77 -4.53 -39.15
CA GLU A 90 19.56 -4.27 -37.74
C GLU A 90 18.25 -4.89 -37.26
N VAL A 91 18.24 -5.33 -36.03
CA VAL A 91 17.04 -5.82 -35.32
C VAL A 91 16.68 -4.88 -34.19
N LEU A 92 15.40 -4.52 -34.16
CA LEU A 92 14.79 -3.75 -33.09
C LEU A 92 13.96 -4.68 -32.22
N VAL A 93 14.33 -4.80 -30.95
CA VAL A 93 13.55 -5.54 -29.94
C VAL A 93 12.93 -4.54 -28.99
N THR A 94 11.62 -4.60 -28.84
CA THR A 94 10.87 -3.74 -27.92
C THR A 94 10.15 -4.59 -26.89
N GLY A 95 10.09 -4.15 -25.66
CA GLY A 95 9.47 -4.95 -24.63
C GLY A 95 9.46 -4.27 -23.26
N CYS A 96 9.16 -5.08 -22.25
CA CYS A 96 9.22 -4.64 -20.86
C CYS A 96 9.78 -5.77 -19.99
N GLY A 97 10.47 -5.37 -18.90
CA GLY A 97 11.04 -6.33 -17.95
C GLY A 97 11.39 -5.67 -16.61
N PRO A 98 11.69 -6.51 -15.59
CA PRO A 98 12.03 -6.04 -14.26
C PRO A 98 13.27 -5.14 -14.25
N VAL A 99 13.21 -4.04 -13.49
CA VAL A 99 14.37 -3.16 -13.29
C VAL A 99 15.54 -3.92 -12.67
N SER A 100 15.26 -4.81 -11.73
CA SER A 100 16.26 -5.62 -11.02
C SER A 100 17.18 -6.42 -11.98
N SER A 101 16.63 -6.91 -13.10
CA SER A 101 17.36 -7.71 -14.09
C SER A 101 17.99 -6.84 -15.19
N LEU A 102 17.28 -5.79 -15.65
CA LEU A 102 17.65 -5.00 -16.81
C LEU A 102 18.63 -3.86 -16.53
N ALA A 103 18.74 -3.39 -15.26
CA ALA A 103 19.48 -2.19 -14.91
C ALA A 103 20.96 -2.22 -15.37
N ASN A 104 21.60 -3.37 -15.40
CA ASN A 104 23.01 -3.52 -15.78
C ASN A 104 23.21 -4.15 -17.16
N TYR A 105 22.14 -4.47 -17.89
CA TYR A 105 22.24 -5.22 -19.14
C TYR A 105 22.99 -4.46 -20.24
N GLN A 106 23.01 -3.12 -20.22
CA GLN A 106 23.79 -2.33 -21.19
C GLN A 106 25.28 -2.70 -21.20
N ALA A 107 25.87 -3.02 -20.03
CA ALA A 107 27.28 -3.41 -19.95
C ALA A 107 27.54 -4.77 -20.62
N GLU A 108 26.66 -5.76 -20.36
CA GLU A 108 26.73 -7.09 -20.99
C GLU A 108 26.52 -6.99 -22.51
N LEU A 109 25.49 -6.22 -22.93
CA LEU A 109 25.19 -5.95 -24.33
C LEU A 109 26.40 -5.37 -25.06
N THR A 110 27.01 -4.34 -24.49
CA THR A 110 28.18 -3.66 -25.07
C THR A 110 29.35 -4.65 -25.24
N ALA A 111 29.57 -5.52 -24.25
CA ALA A 111 30.68 -6.48 -24.28
C ALA A 111 30.55 -7.49 -25.43
N TYR A 112 29.39 -8.13 -25.60
CA TYR A 112 29.27 -9.17 -26.62
C TYR A 112 28.97 -8.63 -28.04
N THR A 113 28.36 -7.42 -28.13
CA THR A 113 28.13 -6.77 -29.43
C THR A 113 29.32 -5.93 -29.90
N ARG A 114 30.40 -5.90 -29.14
CA ARG A 114 31.58 -5.06 -29.41
C ARG A 114 31.24 -3.56 -29.52
N GLY A 115 30.24 -3.11 -28.79
CA GLY A 115 29.82 -1.71 -28.72
C GLY A 115 28.78 -1.28 -29.77
N THR A 116 28.31 -2.19 -30.64
CA THR A 116 27.28 -1.87 -31.66
C THR A 116 25.86 -1.89 -31.05
N GLY A 117 25.59 -2.78 -30.06
CA GLY A 117 24.29 -2.90 -29.41
C GLY A 117 23.99 -1.75 -28.46
N ARG A 118 22.74 -1.29 -28.50
CA ARG A 118 22.23 -0.20 -27.63
C ARG A 118 20.88 -0.56 -27.06
N ILE A 119 20.67 -0.28 -25.77
CA ILE A 119 19.39 -0.41 -25.11
C ILE A 119 18.98 0.93 -24.50
N ASN A 120 17.76 1.37 -24.79
CA ASN A 120 17.12 2.51 -24.14
C ASN A 120 16.12 1.98 -23.11
N LEU A 121 16.22 2.45 -21.89
CA LEU A 121 15.36 2.04 -20.77
C LEU A 121 14.50 3.22 -20.31
N ARG A 122 13.20 3.00 -20.13
CA ARG A 122 12.25 3.99 -19.60
C ARG A 122 11.41 3.34 -18.51
N MET A 123 11.21 4.02 -17.39
CA MET A 123 10.30 3.54 -16.35
C MET A 123 8.89 3.34 -16.88
N SER A 124 8.33 2.15 -16.66
CA SER A 124 6.98 1.75 -17.09
C SER A 124 5.99 1.60 -15.92
N GLY A 125 6.43 1.91 -14.69
CA GLY A 125 5.62 1.76 -13.49
C GLY A 125 5.93 0.48 -12.72
N TYR A 126 4.94 -0.02 -11.98
CA TYR A 126 5.07 -1.17 -11.10
C TYR A 126 4.16 -2.30 -11.57
N ARG A 127 4.61 -3.55 -11.41
CA ARG A 127 3.85 -4.77 -11.73
C ARG A 127 4.09 -5.82 -10.63
N PRO A 128 3.24 -6.87 -10.54
CA PRO A 128 3.49 -7.97 -9.61
C PRO A 128 4.90 -8.51 -9.75
N CYS A 129 5.57 -8.70 -8.61
CA CYS A 129 6.95 -9.17 -8.55
C CYS A 129 7.04 -10.61 -9.05
N HIS A 130 7.95 -10.89 -9.98
CA HIS A 130 8.10 -12.20 -10.61
C HIS A 130 8.68 -13.27 -9.68
N ASN A 131 9.48 -12.87 -8.67
CA ASN A 131 10.13 -13.75 -7.72
C ASN A 131 9.78 -13.39 -6.27
N THR A 132 8.51 -13.17 -6.01
CA THR A 132 7.97 -12.68 -4.73
C THR A 132 8.49 -13.46 -3.52
N GLU A 133 8.50 -14.80 -3.59
CA GLU A 133 8.91 -15.66 -2.46
C GLU A 133 10.39 -15.45 -2.10
N GLU A 134 11.26 -15.42 -3.11
CA GLU A 134 12.70 -15.18 -2.92
C GLU A 134 12.96 -13.81 -2.29
N VAL A 135 12.23 -12.77 -2.74
CA VAL A 135 12.38 -11.41 -2.21
C VAL A 135 11.89 -11.32 -0.77
N ILE A 136 10.77 -11.96 -0.43
CA ILE A 136 10.25 -12.00 0.95
C ILE A 136 11.26 -12.70 1.86
N GLU A 137 11.77 -13.87 1.46
CA GLU A 137 12.75 -14.62 2.23
C GLU A 137 14.04 -13.83 2.45
N LYS A 138 14.54 -13.19 1.39
CA LYS A 138 15.77 -12.37 1.45
C LYS A 138 15.63 -11.16 2.36
N ILE A 139 14.47 -10.49 2.36
CA ILE A 139 14.21 -9.34 3.22
C ILE A 139 13.97 -9.77 4.65
N GLY A 140 13.29 -10.90 4.87
CA GLY A 140 13.03 -11.48 6.19
C GLY A 140 12.25 -10.55 7.13
N TYR A 141 11.35 -9.70 6.57
CA TYR A 141 10.53 -8.80 7.39
C TYR A 141 9.49 -9.58 8.19
N ASP A 142 9.52 -9.46 9.51
CA ASP A 142 8.55 -10.03 10.41
C ASP A 142 7.64 -8.92 10.97
N VAL A 143 6.41 -8.90 10.51
CA VAL A 143 5.41 -7.91 10.89
C VAL A 143 5.04 -7.97 12.37
N THR A 144 5.13 -9.13 13.00
CA THR A 144 4.81 -9.34 14.41
C THR A 144 5.88 -8.77 15.34
N ARG A 145 7.13 -8.68 14.86
CA ARG A 145 8.26 -8.09 15.58
C ARG A 145 8.38 -6.58 15.40
N ASP A 146 7.68 -6.00 14.43
CA ASP A 146 7.68 -4.54 14.23
C ASP A 146 6.71 -3.86 15.22
N ILE A 147 7.18 -3.65 16.45
CA ILE A 147 6.38 -3.09 17.55
C ILE A 147 5.73 -1.73 17.18
N ARG A 148 6.39 -0.94 16.33
CA ARG A 148 5.86 0.38 15.91
C ARG A 148 4.69 0.25 14.93
N ASN A 149 4.62 -0.85 14.20
CA ASN A 149 3.59 -1.14 13.20
C ASN A 149 2.88 -2.46 13.53
N THR A 150 2.74 -2.79 14.82
CA THR A 150 2.12 -4.04 15.27
C THR A 150 0.67 -4.15 14.76
N PRO A 151 0.26 -5.34 14.28
CA PRO A 151 -1.13 -5.62 13.96
C PRO A 151 -1.97 -5.99 15.18
N ASP A 152 -1.32 -6.26 16.33
CA ASP A 152 -2.00 -6.64 17.55
C ASP A 152 -2.76 -5.45 18.15
N SER A 153 -3.80 -5.73 18.90
CA SER A 153 -4.63 -4.72 19.52
C SER A 153 -4.57 -4.77 21.06
N VAL A 154 -4.90 -3.65 21.70
CA VAL A 154 -4.99 -3.56 23.15
C VAL A 154 -6.45 -3.47 23.55
N PHE A 155 -6.84 -4.36 24.44
CA PHE A 155 -8.15 -4.38 25.07
C PHE A 155 -8.02 -4.03 26.55
N CYS A 156 -9.11 -3.59 27.15
CA CYS A 156 -9.17 -3.24 28.55
C CYS A 156 -10.29 -4.04 29.23
N ALA A 157 -9.94 -4.78 30.27
CA ALA A 157 -10.92 -5.46 31.13
C ALA A 157 -10.57 -5.22 32.60
N HIS A 158 -11.59 -4.93 33.40
CA HIS A 158 -11.44 -4.67 34.84
C HIS A 158 -10.37 -3.62 35.20
N GLY A 159 -10.20 -2.61 34.34
CA GLY A 159 -9.24 -1.52 34.56
C GLY A 159 -7.78 -1.88 34.18
N SER A 160 -7.53 -3.03 33.62
CA SER A 160 -6.20 -3.46 33.14
C SER A 160 -6.20 -3.64 31.62
N GLY A 161 -5.17 -3.09 30.96
CA GLY A 161 -4.93 -3.28 29.53
C GLY A 161 -4.20 -4.60 29.28
N PHE A 162 -4.61 -5.33 28.22
CA PHE A 162 -3.91 -6.53 27.74
C PHE A 162 -3.85 -6.52 26.22
N THR A 163 -2.82 -7.15 25.66
CA THR A 163 -2.62 -7.25 24.23
C THR A 163 -3.24 -8.53 23.70
N VAL A 164 -3.95 -8.44 22.59
CA VAL A 164 -4.53 -9.55 21.85
C VAL A 164 -3.85 -9.61 20.49
N SER A 165 -3.39 -10.80 20.10
CA SER A 165 -2.78 -11.06 18.79
C SER A 165 -3.78 -10.83 17.66
N TRP A 166 -3.29 -10.41 16.50
CA TRP A 166 -4.12 -10.06 15.35
C TRP A 166 -5.00 -11.21 14.84
N ASP A 167 -4.55 -12.44 14.96
CA ASP A 167 -5.26 -13.67 14.56
C ASP A 167 -6.37 -14.08 15.53
N GLU A 168 -6.22 -13.75 16.82
CA GLU A 168 -7.22 -13.99 17.87
C GLU A 168 -8.23 -12.85 18.02
N LEU A 169 -8.02 -11.74 17.34
CA LEU A 169 -8.75 -10.49 17.56
C LEU A 169 -10.25 -10.61 17.27
N SER A 170 -10.66 -11.53 16.39
CA SER A 170 -12.07 -11.78 16.09
C SER A 170 -12.86 -12.30 17.30
N GLU A 171 -12.21 -12.97 18.24
CA GLU A 171 -12.85 -13.48 19.46
C GLU A 171 -13.13 -12.39 20.51
N TYR A 172 -12.37 -11.29 20.41
CA TYR A 172 -12.48 -10.14 21.33
C TYR A 172 -13.20 -8.95 20.71
N ALA A 173 -13.47 -9.00 19.40
CA ALA A 173 -14.12 -7.90 18.70
C ALA A 173 -15.57 -7.71 19.16
N HIS A 174 -15.95 -6.45 19.40
CA HIS A 174 -17.32 -6.09 19.80
C HIS A 174 -18.26 -5.88 18.61
N VAL A 175 -17.73 -5.96 17.39
CA VAL A 175 -18.44 -5.74 16.14
C VAL A 175 -18.13 -6.89 15.21
N ASP A 176 -19.16 -7.44 14.56
CA ASP A 176 -19.00 -8.50 13.56
C ASP A 176 -18.15 -8.03 12.39
N SER A 177 -17.33 -8.93 11.87
CA SER A 177 -16.50 -8.64 10.69
C SER A 177 -17.38 -8.46 9.46
N VAL A 178 -17.19 -7.34 8.76
CA VAL A 178 -17.87 -7.09 7.47
C VAL A 178 -17.44 -8.10 6.40
N LEU A 179 -16.24 -8.70 6.55
CA LEU A 179 -15.72 -9.71 5.64
C LEU A 179 -16.36 -11.10 5.87
N ASN A 180 -16.84 -11.35 7.08
CA ASN A 180 -17.56 -12.56 7.46
C ASN A 180 -18.93 -12.17 8.00
N PRO A 181 -19.89 -11.75 7.16
CA PRO A 181 -21.21 -11.45 7.63
C PRO A 181 -21.80 -12.72 8.28
N PRO A 182 -22.57 -12.60 9.39
CA PRO A 182 -23.21 -13.74 10.02
C PRO A 182 -23.97 -14.55 8.98
N LYS A 183 -23.83 -15.87 9.02
CA LYS A 183 -24.54 -16.76 8.08
C LYS A 183 -26.03 -16.50 8.25
N THR A 184 -26.73 -16.30 7.15
CA THR A 184 -28.17 -15.97 7.08
C THR A 184 -29.07 -16.95 7.83
N SER A 185 -28.55 -18.05 8.37
CA SER A 185 -29.31 -19.00 9.21
C SER A 185 -29.66 -18.45 10.61
N ASP A 186 -28.99 -17.40 11.09
CA ASP A 186 -29.19 -16.89 12.44
C ASP A 186 -30.10 -15.66 12.51
N ILE A 187 -30.66 -15.22 11.35
CA ILE A 187 -31.50 -14.02 11.24
C ILE A 187 -33.00 -14.31 11.51
N ASN A 188 -33.38 -15.54 11.92
CA ASN A 188 -34.77 -15.90 12.11
C ASN A 188 -35.35 -15.63 13.52
N GLU A 189 -34.62 -14.93 14.40
CA GLU A 189 -35.26 -14.37 15.60
C GLU A 189 -35.55 -12.88 15.39
N PRO A 190 -36.83 -12.48 15.43
CA PRO A 190 -37.15 -11.06 15.32
C PRO A 190 -36.59 -10.33 16.53
N MET A 191 -35.67 -9.42 16.30
CA MET A 191 -35.15 -8.51 17.33
C MET A 191 -36.32 -7.85 18.03
N THR A 192 -36.45 -8.08 19.34
CA THR A 192 -37.52 -7.44 20.12
C THR A 192 -37.27 -5.93 20.14
N SER A 193 -38.36 -5.16 20.10
CA SER A 193 -38.34 -3.68 20.09
C SER A 193 -37.49 -3.05 21.23
N LYS A 194 -37.21 -3.81 22.29
CA LYS A 194 -36.32 -3.40 23.40
C LYS A 194 -34.83 -3.53 23.05
N GLN A 195 -34.43 -4.43 22.17
CA GLN A 195 -33.05 -4.55 21.71
C GLN A 195 -32.73 -3.49 20.65
N ALA A 196 -33.68 -3.18 19.75
CA ALA A 196 -33.55 -2.08 18.81
C ALA A 196 -33.46 -0.71 19.51
N ALA A 197 -34.23 -0.49 20.59
CA ALA A 197 -34.17 0.74 21.36
C ALA A 197 -32.87 0.94 22.17
N ARG A 198 -32.17 -0.15 22.54
CA ARG A 198 -30.83 -0.05 23.18
C ARG A 198 -29.72 0.30 22.21
N THR A 199 -29.84 -0.07 20.94
CA THR A 199 -28.85 0.23 19.89
C THR A 199 -28.94 1.68 19.39
N VAL A 200 -30.09 2.34 19.56
CA VAL A 200 -30.33 3.74 19.09
C VAL A 200 -29.93 4.80 20.13
N SER A 201 -29.73 4.43 21.40
CA SER A 201 -29.38 5.39 22.46
C SER A 201 -27.89 5.68 22.63
N GLU A 202 -27.01 5.05 21.85
CA GLU A 202 -25.59 5.29 21.86
C GLU A 202 -25.22 6.03 20.57
N GLU A 203 -24.79 7.28 20.69
CA GLU A 203 -24.45 8.18 19.59
C GLU A 203 -23.41 7.54 18.64
N TRP A 204 -23.91 7.03 17.52
CA TRP A 204 -23.08 6.64 16.39
C TRP A 204 -22.77 7.90 15.57
N ILE A 205 -21.50 8.16 15.32
CA ILE A 205 -21.11 9.16 14.33
C ILE A 205 -21.40 8.52 12.96
N GLY A 206 -22.45 9.02 12.29
CA GLY A 206 -22.83 8.56 10.96
C GLY A 206 -21.75 8.87 9.90
N THR A 207 -21.79 8.16 8.79
CA THR A 207 -20.86 8.39 7.65
C THR A 207 -20.86 9.85 7.19
N ASP A 208 -22.01 10.51 7.17
CA ASP A 208 -22.17 11.91 6.77
C ASP A 208 -21.45 12.89 7.71
N GLU A 209 -21.37 12.57 8.99
CA GLU A 209 -20.66 13.38 9.98
C GLU A 209 -19.16 13.16 9.94
N VAL A 210 -18.72 11.93 9.64
CA VAL A 210 -17.31 11.62 9.36
C VAL A 210 -16.83 12.37 8.12
N ASP A 211 -17.61 12.37 7.05
CA ASP A 211 -17.29 13.10 5.81
C ASP A 211 -17.24 14.62 6.06
N ARG A 212 -18.12 15.16 6.91
CA ARG A 212 -18.11 16.58 7.29
C ARG A 212 -16.84 16.92 8.09
N ILE A 213 -16.48 16.12 9.09
CA ILE A 213 -15.27 16.33 9.91
C ILE A 213 -14.01 16.22 9.05
N LEU A 214 -13.95 15.26 8.14
CA LEU A 214 -12.82 15.11 7.20
C LEU A 214 -12.73 16.32 6.26
N ALA A 215 -13.84 16.79 5.72
CA ALA A 215 -13.88 17.97 4.86
C ALA A 215 -13.41 19.22 5.60
N GLU A 216 -13.92 19.48 6.82
CA GLU A 216 -13.51 20.62 7.63
C GLU A 216 -12.02 20.57 8.00
N THR A 217 -11.49 19.39 8.34
CA THR A 217 -10.07 19.21 8.67
C THR A 217 -9.17 19.42 7.45
N TYR A 218 -9.58 18.96 6.27
CA TYR A 218 -8.83 19.12 5.02
C TYR A 218 -8.84 20.57 4.56
N PHE A 219 -9.97 21.27 4.63
CA PHE A 219 -10.09 22.69 4.24
C PHE A 219 -9.46 23.65 5.24
N SER A 220 -9.41 23.33 6.53
CA SER A 220 -8.72 24.14 7.52
C SER A 220 -7.19 24.10 7.34
N ASN A 221 -6.62 22.92 7.03
CA ASN A 221 -5.20 22.76 6.76
C ASN A 221 -4.77 23.48 5.46
N SER A 222 -5.61 23.46 4.41
CA SER A 222 -5.31 24.16 3.16
C SER A 222 -5.38 25.70 3.29
N ARG A 223 -6.17 26.23 4.20
CA ARG A 223 -6.18 27.67 4.51
C ARG A 223 -4.95 28.10 5.31
N GLY A 224 -4.49 27.28 6.27
CA GLY A 224 -3.29 27.57 7.05
C GLY A 224 -2.00 27.62 6.19
N ASP A 225 -1.88 26.77 5.19
CA ASP A 225 -0.74 26.79 4.27
C ASP A 225 -0.75 27.99 3.31
N ASN A 226 -1.92 28.46 2.89
CA ASN A 226 -2.05 29.66 2.07
C ASN A 226 -1.75 30.96 2.84
N GLU A 227 -2.10 31.03 4.12
CA GLU A 227 -1.72 32.16 4.97
C GLU A 227 -0.23 32.19 5.31
N ARG A 228 0.37 31.04 5.59
CA ARG A 228 1.83 30.93 5.78
C ARG A 228 2.62 31.34 4.52
N ARG A 229 2.17 30.96 3.33
CA ARG A 229 2.77 31.39 2.05
C ARG A 229 2.61 32.89 1.80
N LYS A 230 1.49 33.52 2.19
CA LYS A 230 1.29 34.96 2.09
C LYS A 230 2.15 35.77 3.06
N LEU A 231 2.34 35.25 4.30
CA LEU A 231 3.24 35.89 5.31
C LEU A 231 4.72 35.77 4.94
N SER A 232 5.13 34.66 4.33
CA SER A 232 6.50 34.49 3.85
C SER A 232 6.84 35.44 2.70
N LYS A 233 5.89 35.68 1.78
CA LYS A 233 6.05 36.64 0.66
C LYS A 233 6.06 38.09 1.12
N ARG A 234 5.35 38.45 2.20
CA ARG A 234 5.40 39.82 2.76
C ARG A 234 6.72 40.13 3.45
N LYS A 235 7.33 39.13 4.14
CA LYS A 235 8.62 39.33 4.81
C LYS A 235 9.81 39.45 3.84
N SER A 236 9.70 38.95 2.61
CA SER A 236 10.75 39.09 1.59
C SER A 236 10.65 40.42 0.80
N SER A 237 9.50 41.11 0.82
CA SER A 237 9.35 42.44 0.19
C SER A 237 9.77 43.60 1.10
N ASP A 238 9.77 43.40 2.43
CA ASP A 238 10.17 44.43 3.40
C ASP A 238 11.67 44.46 3.69
N GLN A 239 12.47 43.55 3.08
CA GLN A 239 13.93 43.55 3.19
C GLN A 239 14.67 44.13 1.96
N LEU A 240 13.93 44.66 0.98
CA LEU A 240 14.48 45.25 -0.25
C LEU A 240 13.96 46.70 -0.48
N GLY A 241 13.65 47.41 0.60
CA GLY A 241 13.30 48.83 0.60
C GLY A 241 14.25 49.62 1.46
#